data_23909fb14091836ab815f20a431ad99c
#
_entry.id   23909fb14091836ab815f20a431ad99c
#
_cell.length_a   1.000
_cell.length_b   1.000
_cell.length_c   1.000
_cell.angle_alpha   90.00
_cell.angle_beta   90.00
_cell.angle_gamma   90.00
#
_symmetry.space_group_name_H-M   'P 1'
#
loop_
_entity.id
_entity.type
_entity.pdbx_description
1 polymer ?
#
loop_
_entity_poly.entity_id
_entity_poly.type
_entity_poly.pdbx_seq_one_letter_code
_entity_poly.pdbx_strand_id
1 'polypeptide(L)'
;MTPHLRIARPVSDLARSTEMYCRGLGLTVLDSFKGHDGFDGVALGDPTAPYHFEFTHRSAHPVAPTPTAEDLVVLYIPQESEWLTSCGTLLAAGFKQVASFNPYWEARGRTYEDHDGYRTVLQRAEWRN
;
A
#
# COMPACT_ATOMS: atom_id res chain seq x y z
N MET A 1 -19.38 17.29 -1.95
CA MET A 1 -18.39 16.89 -0.93
C MET A 1 -17.82 15.53 -1.29
N THR A 2 -16.51 15.39 -1.28
CA THR A 2 -15.84 14.11 -1.50
C THR A 2 -15.62 13.41 -0.16
N PRO A 3 -16.14 12.19 0.03
CA PRO A 3 -15.87 11.46 1.28
C PRO A 3 -14.38 11.15 1.42
N HIS A 4 -13.92 11.06 2.65
CA HIS A 4 -12.59 10.55 2.96
C HIS A 4 -12.62 9.02 2.87
N LEU A 5 -11.65 8.41 2.18
CA LEU A 5 -11.59 6.98 1.97
C LEU A 5 -10.58 6.33 2.93
N ARG A 6 -11.00 5.30 3.64
CA ARG A 6 -10.11 4.40 4.38
C ARG A 6 -10.10 3.04 3.71
N ILE A 7 -8.91 2.51 3.47
CA ILE A 7 -8.74 1.12 3.02
C ILE A 7 -8.16 0.34 4.20
N ALA A 8 -8.95 -0.56 4.78
CA ALA A 8 -8.56 -1.35 5.94
C ALA A 8 -8.14 -2.76 5.49
N ARG A 9 -7.02 -3.25 6.03
CA ARG A 9 -6.45 -4.54 5.67
C ARG A 9 -5.92 -5.28 6.89
N PRO A 10 -6.14 -6.61 6.99
CA PRO A 10 -5.40 -7.42 7.93
C PRO A 10 -3.96 -7.60 7.45
N VAL A 11 -3.00 -7.56 8.37
CA VAL A 11 -1.59 -7.80 8.07
C VAL A 11 -1.03 -8.84 9.04
N SER A 12 -0.01 -9.58 8.60
CA SER A 12 0.60 -10.62 9.43
C SER A 12 1.59 -10.06 10.45
N ASP A 13 2.23 -8.94 10.13
CA ASP A 13 3.23 -8.28 10.96
C ASP A 13 3.04 -6.77 10.85
N LEU A 14 2.38 -6.19 11.87
CA LEU A 14 1.98 -4.79 11.84
C LEU A 14 3.18 -3.85 11.76
N ALA A 15 4.23 -4.12 12.52
CA ALA A 15 5.43 -3.28 12.53
C ALA A 15 6.13 -3.30 11.17
N ARG A 16 6.24 -4.49 10.56
CA ARG A 16 6.88 -4.65 9.25
C ARG A 16 6.08 -3.97 8.15
N SER A 17 4.77 -4.15 8.12
CA SER A 17 3.90 -3.48 7.14
C SER A 17 3.97 -1.97 7.28
N THR A 18 3.92 -1.46 8.51
CA THR A 18 4.05 -0.03 8.79
C THR A 18 5.36 0.54 8.24
N GLU A 19 6.48 -0.12 8.53
CA GLU A 19 7.79 0.32 8.05
C GLU A 19 7.89 0.29 6.53
N MET A 20 7.44 -0.78 5.90
CA MET A 20 7.47 -0.91 4.43
C MET A 20 6.71 0.21 3.74
N TYR A 21 5.51 0.52 4.21
CA TYR A 21 4.67 1.54 3.58
C TYR A 21 5.12 2.97 3.89
N CYS A 22 5.61 3.22 5.09
CA CYS A 22 6.19 4.53 5.41
C CYS A 22 7.44 4.79 4.57
N ARG A 23 8.33 3.83 4.47
CA ARG A 23 9.57 3.98 3.70
C ARG A 23 9.34 3.89 2.19
N GLY A 24 8.48 2.98 1.77
CA GLY A 24 8.25 2.70 0.35
C GLY A 24 7.37 3.72 -0.37
N LEU A 25 6.32 4.18 0.29
CA LEU A 25 5.35 5.11 -0.30
C LEU A 25 5.39 6.51 0.33
N GLY A 26 6.31 6.75 1.26
CA GLY A 26 6.41 8.05 1.92
C GLY A 26 5.22 8.38 2.83
N LEU A 27 4.50 7.36 3.30
CA LEU A 27 3.34 7.57 4.16
C LEU A 27 3.77 7.93 5.59
N THR A 28 2.88 8.62 6.29
CA THR A 28 3.07 9.03 7.68
C THR A 28 2.11 8.25 8.55
N VAL A 29 2.53 7.88 9.76
CA VAL A 29 1.62 7.33 10.77
C VAL A 29 0.70 8.45 11.22
N LEU A 30 -0.59 8.32 10.91
CA LEU A 30 -1.62 9.30 11.26
C LEU A 30 -2.22 9.02 12.64
N ASP A 31 -2.34 7.73 12.98
CA ASP A 31 -2.91 7.28 14.25
C ASP A 31 -2.48 5.83 14.50
N SER A 32 -2.55 5.40 15.74
CA SER A 32 -2.29 4.01 16.11
C SER A 32 -3.08 3.66 17.37
N PHE A 33 -3.41 2.39 17.49
CA PHE A 33 -4.09 1.88 18.70
C PHE A 33 -3.60 0.47 18.99
N LYS A 34 -3.72 0.08 20.25
CA LYS A 34 -3.32 -1.24 20.74
C LYS A 34 -4.37 -1.80 21.68
N GLY A 35 -4.70 -3.07 21.47
CA GLY A 35 -5.64 -3.77 22.34
C GLY A 35 -7.07 -3.25 22.34
N HIS A 36 -7.49 -2.54 21.28
CA HIS A 36 -8.86 -2.05 21.16
C HIS A 36 -9.75 -3.17 20.63
N ASP A 37 -10.63 -3.69 21.46
CA ASP A 37 -11.46 -4.86 21.15
C ASP A 37 -10.63 -6.05 20.62
N GLY A 38 -9.39 -6.20 21.12
CA GLY A 38 -8.49 -7.27 20.71
C GLY A 38 -7.68 -6.98 19.46
N PHE A 39 -7.82 -5.80 18.86
CA PHE A 39 -7.09 -5.39 17.67
C PHE A 39 -5.99 -4.39 17.99
N ASP A 40 -4.86 -4.57 17.32
CA ASP A 40 -3.84 -3.53 17.16
C ASP A 40 -3.99 -2.94 15.76
N GLY A 41 -3.70 -1.66 15.60
CA GLY A 41 -3.83 -1.02 14.30
C GLY A 41 -2.99 0.22 14.13
N VAL A 42 -2.73 0.55 12.87
CA VAL A 42 -2.01 1.76 12.46
C VAL A 42 -2.72 2.35 11.26
N ALA A 43 -2.99 3.66 11.31
CA ALA A 43 -3.46 4.41 10.16
C ALA A 43 -2.28 5.12 9.50
N LEU A 44 -2.13 4.95 8.19
CA LEU A 44 -1.02 5.48 7.39
C LEU A 44 -1.54 6.30 6.23
N GLY A 45 -0.96 7.47 6.01
CA GLY A 45 -1.34 8.28 4.86
C GLY A 45 -0.62 9.61 4.83
N ASP A 46 -1.19 10.53 4.07
CA ASP A 46 -0.81 11.92 4.02
C ASP A 46 -1.95 12.72 4.65
N PRO A 47 -1.69 13.56 5.68
CA PRO A 47 -2.77 14.30 6.34
C PRO A 47 -3.54 15.25 5.41
N THR A 48 -2.98 15.58 4.25
CA THR A 48 -3.64 16.46 3.27
C THR A 48 -4.42 15.70 2.20
N ALA A 49 -4.27 14.37 2.12
CA ALA A 49 -4.94 13.56 1.11
C ALA A 49 -6.31 13.07 1.59
N PRO A 50 -7.26 12.86 0.66
CA PRO A 50 -8.60 12.38 1.01
C PRO A 50 -8.68 10.86 1.17
N TYR A 51 -7.57 10.19 1.41
CA TYR A 51 -7.52 8.75 1.63
C TYR A 51 -6.40 8.38 2.60
N HIS A 52 -6.55 7.24 3.26
CA HIS A 52 -5.48 6.62 4.03
C HIS A 52 -5.70 5.10 4.13
N PHE A 53 -4.65 4.40 4.56
CA PHE A 53 -4.71 2.97 4.87
C PHE A 53 -4.86 2.76 6.37
N GLU A 54 -5.52 1.70 6.75
CA GLU A 54 -5.47 1.17 8.11
C GLU A 54 -5.02 -0.28 8.03
N PHE A 55 -3.94 -0.61 8.73
CA PHE A 55 -3.49 -1.99 8.91
C PHE A 55 -3.87 -2.47 10.29
N THR A 56 -4.46 -3.66 10.36
CA THR A 56 -4.90 -4.25 11.64
C THR A 56 -4.32 -5.63 11.83
N HIS A 57 -4.15 -5.99 13.10
CA HIS A 57 -3.75 -7.33 13.50
C HIS A 57 -4.50 -7.70 14.78
N ARG A 58 -5.16 -8.85 14.76
CA ARG A 58 -5.85 -9.40 15.92
C ARG A 58 -5.07 -10.58 16.46
N SER A 59 -4.33 -10.40 17.55
CA SER A 59 -3.38 -11.39 18.06
C SER A 59 -4.04 -12.72 18.46
N ALA A 60 -5.22 -12.69 19.08
CA ALA A 60 -5.90 -13.89 19.56
C ALA A 60 -6.43 -14.78 18.43
N HIS A 61 -6.94 -14.15 17.37
CA HIS A 61 -7.48 -14.85 16.20
C HIS A 61 -7.09 -14.09 14.93
N PRO A 62 -5.84 -14.25 14.46
CA PRO A 62 -5.38 -13.51 13.30
C PRO A 62 -6.18 -13.86 12.05
N VAL A 63 -6.51 -12.84 11.28
CA VAL A 63 -7.08 -13.00 9.95
C VAL A 63 -5.93 -12.99 8.96
N ALA A 64 -5.73 -14.10 8.25
CA ALA A 64 -4.66 -14.20 7.28
C ALA A 64 -4.93 -13.26 6.09
N PRO A 65 -3.92 -12.50 5.61
CA PRO A 65 -4.03 -11.79 4.35
C PRO A 65 -4.27 -12.77 3.20
N THR A 66 -5.25 -12.47 2.35
CA THR A 66 -5.59 -13.31 1.19
C THR A 66 -5.79 -12.46 -0.07
N PRO A 67 -4.83 -11.61 -0.43
CA PRO A 67 -4.97 -10.79 -1.63
C PRO A 67 -4.90 -11.67 -2.89
N THR A 68 -5.60 -11.26 -3.92
CA THR A 68 -5.48 -11.85 -5.24
C THR A 68 -4.56 -11.02 -6.12
N ALA A 69 -4.17 -11.59 -7.27
CA ALA A 69 -3.33 -10.88 -8.23
C ALA A 69 -4.01 -9.67 -8.88
N GLU A 70 -5.32 -9.51 -8.68
CA GLU A 70 -6.09 -8.38 -9.19
C GLU A 70 -6.55 -7.41 -8.10
N ASP A 71 -6.20 -7.64 -6.84
CA ASP A 71 -6.41 -6.67 -5.77
C ASP A 71 -5.25 -5.68 -5.77
N LEU A 72 -5.47 -4.52 -6.38
CA LEU A 72 -4.41 -3.56 -6.66
C LEU A 72 -4.69 -2.21 -6.01
N VAL A 73 -3.64 -1.64 -5.44
CA VAL A 73 -3.57 -0.20 -5.19
C VAL A 73 -2.78 0.40 -6.34
N VAL A 74 -3.37 1.31 -7.08
CA VAL A 74 -2.73 1.94 -8.25
C VAL A 74 -2.46 3.41 -7.95
N LEU A 75 -1.19 3.80 -8.04
CA LEU A 75 -0.76 5.18 -7.86
C LEU A 75 -0.27 5.70 -9.19
N TYR A 76 -0.81 6.84 -9.61
CA TYR A 76 -0.48 7.47 -10.89
C TYR A 76 0.62 8.50 -10.69
N ILE A 77 1.76 8.31 -11.34
CA ILE A 77 2.93 9.19 -11.28
C ILE A 77 3.33 9.53 -12.71
N PRO A 78 2.85 10.65 -13.25
CA PRO A 78 3.02 10.95 -14.68
C PRO A 78 4.45 11.30 -15.09
N GLN A 79 5.24 11.89 -14.20
CA GLN A 79 6.60 12.28 -14.53
C GLN A 79 7.55 11.10 -14.42
N GLU A 80 8.29 10.80 -15.49
CA GLU A 80 9.13 9.61 -15.58
C GLU A 80 10.22 9.56 -14.51
N SER A 81 10.92 10.67 -14.24
CA SER A 81 11.99 10.69 -13.24
C SER A 81 11.48 10.44 -11.84
N GLU A 82 10.32 11.00 -11.50
CA GLU A 82 9.65 10.77 -10.22
C GLU A 82 9.17 9.32 -10.11
N TRP A 83 8.61 8.79 -11.19
CA TRP A 83 8.17 7.40 -11.25
C TRP A 83 9.33 6.42 -11.04
N LEU A 84 10.48 6.64 -11.73
CA LEU A 84 11.68 5.81 -11.54
C LEU A 84 12.21 5.87 -10.12
N THR A 85 12.25 7.06 -9.53
CA THR A 85 12.65 7.23 -8.13
C THR A 85 11.72 6.45 -7.20
N SER A 86 10.42 6.56 -7.41
CA SER A 86 9.42 5.86 -6.58
C SER A 86 9.53 4.34 -6.71
N CYS A 87 9.79 3.83 -7.92
CA CYS A 87 10.06 2.41 -8.13
C CYS A 87 11.26 1.91 -7.32
N GLY A 88 12.36 2.66 -7.36
CA GLY A 88 13.56 2.35 -6.59
C GLY A 88 13.33 2.41 -5.08
N THR A 89 12.52 3.34 -4.62
CA THR A 89 12.18 3.50 -3.20
C THR A 89 11.37 2.31 -2.68
N LEU A 90 10.44 1.80 -3.48
CA LEU A 90 9.70 0.58 -3.11
C LEU A 90 10.64 -0.62 -2.95
N LEU A 91 11.55 -0.82 -3.89
CA LEU A 91 12.52 -1.92 -3.80
C LEU A 91 13.39 -1.77 -2.55
N ALA A 92 13.88 -0.57 -2.28
CA ALA A 92 14.71 -0.30 -1.09
C ALA A 92 13.95 -0.53 0.22
N ALA A 93 12.64 -0.37 0.22
CA ALA A 93 11.79 -0.60 1.39
C ALA A 93 11.40 -2.08 1.57
N GLY A 94 11.85 -2.96 0.69
CA GLY A 94 11.61 -4.39 0.80
C GLY A 94 10.45 -4.93 -0.02
N PHE A 95 9.79 -4.10 -0.82
CA PHE A 95 8.81 -4.59 -1.79
C PHE A 95 9.52 -5.35 -2.90
N LYS A 96 8.82 -6.33 -3.46
CA LYS A 96 9.33 -7.16 -4.53
C LYS A 96 8.59 -6.86 -5.83
N GLN A 97 9.33 -6.56 -6.89
CA GLN A 97 8.70 -6.40 -8.19
C GLN A 97 8.24 -7.76 -8.72
N VAL A 98 7.02 -7.82 -9.21
CA VAL A 98 6.41 -9.02 -9.78
C VAL A 98 5.81 -8.70 -11.15
N ALA A 99 5.62 -9.74 -11.97
CA ALA A 99 4.88 -9.57 -13.22
C ALA A 99 3.41 -9.25 -12.91
N SER A 100 2.85 -8.29 -13.62
CA SER A 100 1.44 -7.97 -13.48
C SER A 100 0.58 -9.11 -14.03
N PHE A 101 -0.48 -9.45 -13.33
CA PHE A 101 -1.44 -10.44 -13.83
C PHE A 101 -2.17 -9.89 -15.07
N ASN A 102 -2.61 -8.63 -15.01
CA ASN A 102 -3.22 -7.93 -16.13
C ASN A 102 -2.12 -7.19 -16.92
N PRO A 103 -1.90 -7.55 -18.21
CA PRO A 103 -0.86 -6.92 -19.04
C PRO A 103 -1.00 -5.40 -19.18
N TYR A 104 -2.19 -4.87 -18.95
CA TYR A 104 -2.41 -3.42 -18.97
C TYR A 104 -1.44 -2.68 -18.05
N TRP A 105 -1.13 -3.27 -16.89
CA TRP A 105 -0.25 -2.65 -15.90
C TRP A 105 1.25 -2.85 -16.18
N GLU A 106 1.60 -3.61 -17.24
CA GLU A 106 2.99 -3.78 -17.68
C GLU A 106 3.43 -2.68 -18.64
N ALA A 107 2.52 -2.16 -19.48
CA ALA A 107 2.86 -1.23 -20.55
C ALA A 107 3.46 0.08 -20.03
N ARG A 108 2.91 0.62 -18.95
CA ARG A 108 3.34 1.88 -18.33
C ARG A 108 3.50 1.78 -16.83
N GLY A 109 3.46 0.59 -16.30
CA GLY A 109 3.48 0.36 -14.86
C GLY A 109 4.45 -0.70 -14.44
N ARG A 110 4.69 -0.75 -13.14
CA ARG A 110 5.39 -1.83 -12.47
C ARG A 110 4.59 -2.21 -11.25
N THR A 111 4.50 -3.51 -11.00
CA THR A 111 3.73 -4.08 -9.89
C THR A 111 4.69 -4.58 -8.82
N TYR A 112 4.39 -4.22 -7.58
CA TYR A 112 5.21 -4.58 -6.42
C TYR A 112 4.36 -5.27 -5.38
N GLU A 113 4.91 -6.30 -4.74
CA GLU A 113 4.27 -6.99 -3.62
C GLU A 113 4.94 -6.65 -2.30
N ASP A 114 4.13 -6.48 -1.26
CA ASP A 114 4.65 -6.43 0.10
C ASP A 114 4.84 -7.85 0.66
N HIS A 115 5.24 -7.97 1.93
CA HIS A 115 5.53 -9.28 2.54
C HIS A 115 4.28 -10.15 2.73
N ASP A 116 3.08 -9.59 2.63
CA ASP A 116 1.81 -10.32 2.72
C ASP A 116 1.19 -10.61 1.36
N GLY A 117 1.84 -10.16 0.29
CA GLY A 117 1.35 -10.36 -1.07
C GLY A 117 0.40 -9.29 -1.58
N TYR A 118 0.14 -8.24 -0.81
CA TYR A 118 -0.64 -7.09 -1.29
C TYR A 118 0.14 -6.35 -2.36
N ARG A 119 -0.54 -6.00 -3.46
CA ARG A 119 0.09 -5.42 -4.64
C ARG A 119 -0.17 -3.95 -4.79
N THR A 120 0.89 -3.22 -5.12
CA THR A 120 0.86 -1.80 -5.49
C THR A 120 1.41 -1.66 -6.91
N VAL A 121 0.67 -0.98 -7.77
CA VAL A 121 1.11 -0.62 -9.12
C VAL A 121 1.51 0.85 -9.12
N LEU A 122 2.70 1.15 -9.61
CA LEU A 122 3.10 2.50 -9.93
C LEU A 122 2.92 2.70 -11.43
N GLN A 123 1.91 3.48 -11.81
CA GLN A 123 1.54 3.71 -13.20
C GLN A 123 2.10 5.04 -13.67
N ARG A 124 2.92 5.01 -14.71
CA ARG A 124 3.52 6.22 -15.30
C ARG A 124 2.53 6.86 -16.26
N ALA A 125 1.51 7.45 -15.70
CA ALA A 125 0.47 8.14 -16.46
C ALA A 125 -0.28 9.12 -15.56
N GLU A 126 -0.98 10.05 -16.16
CA GLU A 126 -1.99 10.85 -15.47
C GLU A 126 -3.30 10.06 -15.42
N TRP A 127 -4.04 10.23 -14.32
CA TRP A 127 -5.43 9.78 -14.31
C TRP A 127 -6.27 10.81 -15.07
N ARG A 128 -7.08 10.33 -16.02
CA ARG A 128 -8.02 11.16 -16.77
C ARG A 128 -9.35 10.43 -16.91
N ASN A 129 -10.42 11.19 -16.82
CA ASN A 129 -11.76 10.67 -17.13
C ASN A 129 -11.93 10.55 -18.63
#